data_13cf2a808162a3056b928847964c20fb
#
_entry.id   13cf2a808162a3056b928847964c20fb
#
_cell.length_a   1.000
_cell.length_b   1.000
_cell.length_c   1.000
_cell.angle_alpha   90.00
_cell.angle_beta   90.00
_cell.angle_gamma   90.00
#
_symmetry.space_group_name_H-M   'P 1'
#
loop_
_entity.id
_entity.type
_entity.pdbx_description
1 polymer ?
#
loop_
_entity_poly.entity_id
_entity_poly.type
_entity_poly.pdbx_seq_one_letter_code
_entity_poly.pdbx_strand_id
1 'polypeptide(L)'
;VKNYMQLRNILNKDKRIAICYFKGAGQSALVAAGLEVAPSLYELLKRLKQEGYSVAGLPDTFEAFNRMLQRQAPVLGAYAKGAQADFLQNGNPVWIPKSDYEKWAAEVIDTDKYREVVDKYGEAPGDYLSGEHDGEPSIAISCLRFGNVALFPQPHAAEGDNDFQIVHGANIAPPHAYIAPYLWAQKGFKADALIHFGTHGSLEFTPGK
;
A
#
# COMPACT_ATOMS: atom_id res chain seq x y z
N VAL A 1 -10.22 9.87 -18.13
CA VAL A 1 -11.45 10.67 -18.22
C VAL A 1 -12.66 9.82 -17.83
N LYS A 2 -12.87 8.60 -18.42
CA LYS A 2 -14.06 7.76 -18.16
C LYS A 2 -14.23 7.42 -16.67
N ASN A 3 -13.17 6.97 -15.99
CA ASN A 3 -13.22 6.60 -14.55
C ASN A 3 -13.48 7.83 -13.66
N TYR A 4 -12.91 8.98 -13.99
CA TYR A 4 -13.16 10.22 -13.24
C TYR A 4 -14.63 10.67 -13.34
N MET A 5 -15.24 10.53 -14.50
CA MET A 5 -16.66 10.85 -14.67
C MET A 5 -17.58 9.87 -13.94
N GLN A 6 -17.18 8.60 -13.84
CA GLN A 6 -17.93 7.59 -13.09
C GLN A 6 -17.99 7.91 -11.59
N LEU A 7 -16.92 8.48 -11.00
CA LEU A 7 -16.90 8.89 -9.59
C LEU A 7 -18.05 9.84 -9.20
N ARG A 8 -18.52 10.66 -10.13
CA ARG A 8 -19.64 11.60 -9.88
C ARG A 8 -20.99 10.89 -9.81
N ASN A 9 -21.12 9.72 -10.43
CA ASN A 9 -22.38 9.00 -10.57
C ASN A 9 -22.54 7.87 -9.54
N ILE A 10 -21.44 7.47 -8.86
CA ILE A 10 -21.46 6.46 -7.81
C ILE A 10 -21.88 7.13 -6.50
N LEU A 11 -22.80 6.53 -5.75
CA LEU A 11 -23.14 7.02 -4.40
C LEU A 11 -21.94 6.87 -3.45
N ASN A 12 -21.78 7.79 -2.50
CA ASN A 12 -20.64 7.77 -1.58
C ASN A 12 -20.49 6.45 -0.84
N LYS A 13 -21.59 5.83 -0.42
CA LYS A 13 -21.58 4.52 0.28
C LYS A 13 -21.02 3.37 -0.55
N ASP A 14 -21.07 3.47 -1.87
CA ASP A 14 -20.66 2.42 -2.81
C ASP A 14 -19.24 2.66 -3.36
N LYS A 15 -18.69 3.87 -3.17
CA LYS A 15 -17.32 4.19 -3.58
C LYS A 15 -16.29 3.43 -2.77
N ARG A 16 -15.29 2.89 -3.46
CA ARG A 16 -14.10 2.26 -2.86
C ARG A 16 -12.93 3.23 -2.92
N ILE A 17 -12.41 3.58 -1.75
CA ILE A 17 -11.31 4.54 -1.62
C ILE A 17 -10.08 3.81 -1.08
N ALA A 18 -8.97 3.87 -1.81
CA ALA A 18 -7.67 3.42 -1.33
C ALA A 18 -6.86 4.65 -0.90
N ILE A 19 -6.26 4.61 0.28
CA ILE A 19 -5.44 5.69 0.83
C ILE A 19 -4.04 5.13 1.09
N CYS A 20 -3.07 5.58 0.30
CA CYS A 20 -1.65 5.34 0.52
C CYS A 20 -1.11 6.46 1.40
N TYR A 21 -0.79 6.17 2.66
CA TYR A 21 -0.31 7.20 3.57
C TYR A 21 1.21 7.18 3.71
N PHE A 22 1.76 8.38 3.84
CA PHE A 22 3.19 8.58 3.96
C PHE A 22 3.72 8.08 5.31
N LYS A 23 4.84 7.37 5.25
CA LYS A 23 5.75 7.16 6.37
C LYS A 23 7.19 7.24 5.85
N GLY A 24 7.96 8.20 6.34
CA GLY A 24 9.37 8.34 5.98
C GLY A 24 10.20 7.12 6.42
N ALA A 25 11.17 6.75 5.59
CA ALA A 25 12.14 5.71 5.93
C ALA A 25 12.88 6.07 7.22
N GLY A 26 13.03 5.11 8.13
CA GLY A 26 13.74 5.31 9.41
C GLY A 26 13.03 6.19 10.44
N GLN A 27 11.84 6.71 10.16
CA GLN A 27 11.08 7.52 11.12
C GLN A 27 10.22 6.63 12.03
N SER A 28 10.35 6.80 13.34
CA SER A 28 9.52 6.14 14.33
C SER A 28 8.11 6.72 14.40
N ALA A 29 7.94 7.98 14.00
CA ALA A 29 6.67 8.70 14.00
C ALA A 29 6.08 8.82 12.59
N LEU A 30 4.75 8.74 12.48
CA LEU A 30 4.01 9.00 11.26
C LEU A 30 3.84 10.52 11.07
N VAL A 31 4.93 11.21 10.70
CA VAL A 31 4.97 12.65 10.50
C VAL A 31 5.46 12.96 9.08
N ALA A 32 4.74 13.79 8.37
CA ALA A 32 5.08 14.25 7.03
C ALA A 32 5.19 15.78 7.03
N ALA A 33 6.42 16.32 7.20
CA ALA A 33 6.70 17.74 7.19
C ALA A 33 5.73 18.61 8.04
N GLY A 34 5.48 18.18 9.28
CA GLY A 34 4.55 18.84 10.20
C GLY A 34 3.10 18.31 10.18
N LEU A 35 2.75 17.43 9.23
CA LEU A 35 1.49 16.71 9.24
C LEU A 35 1.59 15.48 10.16
N GLU A 36 0.80 15.42 11.20
CA GLU A 36 0.60 14.22 12.00
C GLU A 36 -0.32 13.25 11.26
N VAL A 37 0.29 12.27 10.57
CA VAL A 37 -0.43 11.40 9.60
C VAL A 37 -1.53 10.58 10.26
N ALA A 38 -1.26 9.90 11.38
CA ALA A 38 -2.24 9.02 12.00
C ALA A 38 -3.48 9.77 12.56
N PRO A 39 -3.34 10.86 13.33
CA PRO A 39 -4.50 11.67 13.74
C PRO A 39 -5.28 12.23 12.56
N SER A 40 -4.56 12.73 11.55
CA SER A 40 -5.20 13.32 10.35
C SER A 40 -5.96 12.27 9.54
N LEU A 41 -5.45 11.04 9.41
CA LEU A 41 -6.17 9.92 8.80
C LEU A 41 -7.44 9.58 9.57
N TYR A 42 -7.37 9.55 10.90
CA TYR A 42 -8.54 9.26 11.72
C TYR A 42 -9.64 10.29 11.53
N GLU A 43 -9.29 11.59 11.53
CA GLU A 43 -10.26 12.66 11.25
C GLU A 43 -10.81 12.60 9.82
N LEU A 44 -9.98 12.28 8.83
CA LEU A 44 -10.44 12.05 7.46
C LEU A 44 -11.46 10.90 7.39
N LEU A 45 -11.21 9.78 8.05
CA LEU A 45 -12.12 8.64 8.07
C LEU A 45 -13.45 8.99 8.73
N LYS A 46 -13.43 9.75 9.83
CA LYS A 46 -14.63 10.27 10.46
C LYS A 46 -15.42 11.18 9.52
N ARG A 47 -14.73 12.06 8.81
CA ARG A 47 -15.34 12.93 7.83
C ARG A 47 -15.93 12.15 6.66
N LEU A 48 -15.25 11.17 6.11
CA LEU A 48 -15.79 10.30 5.08
C LEU A 48 -17.08 9.59 5.55
N LYS A 49 -17.08 9.09 6.79
CA LYS A 49 -18.28 8.48 7.38
C LYS A 49 -19.45 9.46 7.46
N GLN A 50 -19.21 10.72 7.86
CA GLN A 50 -20.23 11.78 7.91
C GLN A 50 -20.77 12.13 6.51
N GLU A 51 -19.93 12.07 5.49
CA GLU A 51 -20.31 12.31 4.08
C GLU A 51 -20.96 11.09 3.41
N GLY A 52 -21.26 10.04 4.19
CA GLY A 52 -22.00 8.87 3.73
C GLY A 52 -21.16 7.82 3.02
N TYR A 53 -19.82 7.86 3.13
CA TYR A 53 -18.97 6.75 2.69
C TYR A 53 -19.10 5.56 3.64
N SER A 54 -18.96 4.35 3.11
CA SER A 54 -18.92 3.14 3.93
C SER A 54 -17.58 3.01 4.65
N VAL A 55 -17.55 3.37 5.94
CA VAL A 55 -16.38 3.29 6.83
C VAL A 55 -16.72 2.36 8.01
N ALA A 56 -17.20 1.17 7.71
CA ALA A 56 -17.61 0.20 8.72
C ALA A 56 -16.41 -0.32 9.52
N GLY A 57 -16.57 -0.44 10.85
CA GLY A 57 -15.52 -0.95 11.72
C GLY A 57 -14.51 0.10 12.18
N LEU A 58 -14.70 1.38 11.82
CA LEU A 58 -13.88 2.46 12.38
C LEU A 58 -14.13 2.54 13.89
N PRO A 59 -13.08 2.43 14.73
CA PRO A 59 -13.25 2.54 16.18
C PRO A 59 -13.61 3.96 16.61
N ASP A 60 -14.25 4.08 17.77
CA ASP A 60 -14.74 5.37 18.28
C ASP A 60 -13.62 6.25 18.83
N THR A 61 -12.45 5.70 19.13
CA THR A 61 -11.31 6.46 19.69
C THR A 61 -10.09 6.38 18.80
N PHE A 62 -9.32 7.47 18.79
CA PHE A 62 -8.05 7.55 18.07
C PHE A 62 -7.04 6.50 18.55
N GLU A 63 -6.97 6.24 19.84
CA GLU A 63 -6.05 5.27 20.43
C GLU A 63 -6.32 3.85 19.92
N ALA A 64 -7.59 3.48 19.79
CA ALA A 64 -7.97 2.18 19.24
C ALA A 64 -7.62 2.10 17.74
N PHE A 65 -7.92 3.15 16.97
CA PHE A 65 -7.51 3.26 15.56
C PHE A 65 -5.99 3.15 15.41
N ASN A 66 -5.23 3.89 16.20
CA ASN A 66 -3.77 3.91 16.12
C ASN A 66 -3.15 2.54 16.43
N ARG A 67 -3.69 1.81 17.42
CA ARG A 67 -3.26 0.42 17.69
C ARG A 67 -3.52 -0.50 16.50
N MET A 68 -4.69 -0.38 15.85
CA MET A 68 -5.00 -1.16 14.65
C MET A 68 -4.07 -0.81 13.50
N LEU A 69 -3.82 0.49 13.28
CA LEU A 69 -2.92 0.97 12.22
C LEU A 69 -1.50 0.42 12.39
N GLN A 70 -0.97 0.48 13.61
CA GLN A 70 0.37 -0.03 13.92
C GLN A 70 0.49 -1.54 13.76
N ARG A 71 -0.56 -2.30 14.06
CA ARG A 71 -0.55 -3.76 13.99
C ARG A 71 -0.78 -4.30 12.59
N GLN A 72 -1.76 -3.77 11.86
CA GLN A 72 -2.22 -4.33 10.58
C GLN A 72 -1.65 -3.61 9.36
N ALA A 73 -1.23 -2.38 9.51
CA ALA A 73 -0.63 -1.59 8.44
C ALA A 73 0.71 -0.96 8.87
N PRO A 74 1.64 -1.76 9.44
CA PRO A 74 2.95 -1.25 9.79
C PRO A 74 3.78 -0.97 8.54
N VAL A 75 4.71 -0.04 8.63
CA VAL A 75 5.81 0.07 7.68
C VAL A 75 6.98 -0.78 8.18
N LEU A 76 7.35 -1.77 7.41
CA LEU A 76 8.39 -2.73 7.77
C LEU A 76 9.60 -2.50 6.86
N GLY A 77 10.76 -2.27 7.44
CA GLY A 77 12.03 -2.20 6.70
C GLY A 77 12.55 -3.59 6.34
N ALA A 78 13.33 -3.70 5.25
CA ALA A 78 13.89 -4.97 4.78
C ALA A 78 14.77 -5.68 5.83
N TYR A 79 15.38 -4.93 6.72
CA TYR A 79 16.23 -5.47 7.80
C TYR A 79 15.46 -5.92 9.04
N ALA A 80 14.19 -5.59 9.18
CA ALA A 80 13.39 -5.91 10.35
C ALA A 80 12.77 -7.31 10.27
N LYS A 81 13.58 -8.35 10.01
CA LYS A 81 13.11 -9.72 9.75
C LYS A 81 12.18 -10.26 10.85
N GLY A 82 12.47 -9.99 12.12
CA GLY A 82 11.61 -10.39 13.23
C GLY A 82 10.25 -9.73 13.20
N ALA A 83 10.20 -8.42 12.91
CA ALA A 83 8.94 -7.68 12.77
C ALA A 83 8.16 -8.10 11.52
N GLN A 84 8.86 -8.45 10.43
CA GLN A 84 8.21 -9.01 9.23
C GLN A 84 7.58 -10.36 9.54
N ALA A 85 8.29 -11.27 10.20
CA ALA A 85 7.75 -12.58 10.59
C ALA A 85 6.53 -12.44 11.51
N ASP A 86 6.60 -11.56 12.52
CA ASP A 86 5.44 -11.29 13.39
C ASP A 86 4.26 -10.71 12.60
N PHE A 87 4.51 -9.78 11.69
CA PHE A 87 3.44 -9.22 10.84
C PHE A 87 2.80 -10.28 9.94
N LEU A 88 3.58 -11.13 9.28
CA LEU A 88 3.06 -12.20 8.42
C LEU A 88 2.18 -13.17 9.22
N GLN A 89 2.53 -13.42 10.47
CA GLN A 89 1.82 -14.36 11.34
C GLN A 89 0.63 -13.72 12.06
N ASN A 90 0.78 -12.49 12.56
CA ASN A 90 -0.14 -11.87 13.51
C ASN A 90 -0.75 -10.54 13.02
N GLY A 91 -0.22 -9.96 11.95
CA GLY A 91 -0.63 -8.65 11.43
C GLY A 91 -1.88 -8.66 10.56
N ASN A 92 -2.40 -9.83 10.23
CA ASN A 92 -3.55 -9.99 9.32
C ASN A 92 -3.34 -9.28 7.96
N PRO A 93 -2.25 -9.57 7.23
CA PRO A 93 -1.98 -8.96 5.95
C PRO A 93 -3.04 -9.31 4.90
N VAL A 94 -3.15 -8.48 3.88
CA VAL A 94 -3.81 -8.91 2.64
C VAL A 94 -2.80 -9.71 1.83
N TRP A 95 -3.16 -10.94 1.51
CA TRP A 95 -2.34 -11.81 0.69
C TRP A 95 -2.74 -11.70 -0.78
N ILE A 96 -1.74 -11.58 -1.65
CA ILE A 96 -1.90 -11.58 -3.10
C ILE A 96 -1.19 -12.83 -3.63
N PRO A 97 -1.94 -13.81 -4.13
CA PRO A 97 -1.36 -14.97 -4.79
C PRO A 97 -0.42 -14.56 -5.94
N LYS A 98 0.68 -15.30 -6.12
CA LYS A 98 1.61 -15.05 -7.22
C LYS A 98 0.89 -15.00 -8.57
N SER A 99 -0.01 -15.93 -8.80
CA SER A 99 -0.81 -16.02 -10.03
C SER A 99 -1.62 -14.75 -10.31
N ASP A 100 -2.29 -14.19 -9.29
CA ASP A 100 -3.04 -12.94 -9.41
C ASP A 100 -2.10 -11.75 -9.63
N TYR A 101 -1.00 -11.68 -8.87
CA TYR A 101 -0.02 -10.60 -9.02
C TYR A 101 0.57 -10.55 -10.43
N GLU A 102 1.04 -11.68 -10.95
CA GLU A 102 1.63 -11.76 -12.30
C GLU A 102 0.62 -11.43 -13.39
N LYS A 103 -0.62 -11.91 -13.25
CA LYS A 103 -1.72 -11.53 -14.14
C LYS A 103 -1.96 -10.02 -14.15
N TRP A 104 -2.06 -9.39 -12.98
CA TRP A 104 -2.28 -7.96 -12.89
C TRP A 104 -1.08 -7.16 -13.42
N ALA A 105 0.14 -7.61 -13.14
CA ALA A 105 1.35 -7.00 -13.65
C ALA A 105 1.37 -7.04 -15.20
N ALA A 106 1.07 -8.17 -15.79
CA ALA A 106 1.02 -8.31 -17.25
C ALA A 106 -0.06 -7.43 -17.92
N GLU A 107 -1.13 -7.09 -17.20
CA GLU A 107 -2.18 -6.20 -17.73
C GLU A 107 -1.81 -4.70 -17.66
N VAL A 108 -0.89 -4.31 -16.76
CA VAL A 108 -0.69 -2.89 -16.39
C VAL A 108 0.74 -2.42 -16.66
N ILE A 109 1.73 -3.30 -16.47
CA ILE A 109 3.14 -2.96 -16.55
C ILE A 109 3.66 -3.37 -17.92
N ASP A 110 4.45 -2.49 -18.54
CA ASP A 110 5.17 -2.82 -19.76
C ASP A 110 6.08 -4.03 -19.55
N THR A 111 6.12 -4.94 -20.53
CA THR A 111 6.84 -6.21 -20.44
C THR A 111 8.34 -6.02 -20.17
N ASP A 112 8.97 -5.02 -20.80
CA ASP A 112 10.40 -4.76 -20.60
C ASP A 112 10.66 -4.19 -19.21
N LYS A 113 9.74 -3.36 -18.72
CA LYS A 113 9.81 -2.82 -17.35
C LYS A 113 9.58 -3.90 -16.28
N TYR A 114 8.67 -4.83 -16.52
CA TYR A 114 8.48 -5.96 -15.62
C TYR A 114 9.71 -6.88 -15.62
N ARG A 115 10.36 -7.08 -16.78
CA ARG A 115 11.61 -7.83 -16.87
C ARG A 115 12.73 -7.20 -16.03
N GLU A 116 12.86 -5.86 -16.03
CA GLU A 116 13.83 -5.16 -15.15
C GLU A 116 13.61 -5.48 -13.66
N VAL A 117 12.34 -5.66 -13.23
CA VAL A 117 11.99 -6.09 -11.86
C VAL A 117 12.49 -7.51 -11.60
N VAL A 118 12.17 -8.44 -12.50
CA VAL A 118 12.54 -9.85 -12.38
C VAL A 118 14.07 -10.03 -12.41
N ASP A 119 14.76 -9.35 -13.32
CA ASP A 119 16.23 -9.41 -13.44
C ASP A 119 16.91 -8.95 -12.14
N LYS A 120 16.30 -8.01 -11.41
CA LYS A 120 16.88 -7.46 -10.19
C LYS A 120 16.49 -8.21 -8.91
N TYR A 121 15.22 -8.61 -8.80
CA TYR A 121 14.64 -9.15 -7.55
C TYR A 121 14.22 -10.62 -7.67
N GLY A 122 14.47 -11.25 -8.83
CA GLY A 122 13.98 -12.61 -9.10
C GLY A 122 12.51 -12.65 -9.46
N GLU A 123 12.00 -13.87 -9.61
CA GLU A 123 10.59 -14.12 -9.88
C GLU A 123 9.70 -13.70 -8.70
N ALA A 124 8.46 -13.29 -8.99
CA ALA A 124 7.48 -13.06 -7.93
C ALA A 124 7.27 -14.34 -7.09
N PRO A 125 7.00 -14.23 -5.79
CA PRO A 125 6.73 -13.01 -5.03
C PRO A 125 7.98 -12.26 -4.52
N GLY A 126 9.20 -12.76 -4.77
CA GLY A 126 10.44 -12.29 -4.17
C GLY A 126 10.57 -12.72 -2.69
N ASP A 127 11.58 -12.19 -2.00
CA ASP A 127 11.91 -12.59 -0.61
C ASP A 127 11.32 -11.65 0.46
N TYR A 128 10.84 -10.49 0.06
CA TYR A 128 10.38 -9.46 0.99
C TYR A 128 8.86 -9.42 1.10
N LEU A 129 8.34 -9.50 2.34
CA LEU A 129 6.91 -9.57 2.64
C LEU A 129 6.20 -10.63 1.80
N SER A 130 6.78 -11.80 1.73
CA SER A 130 6.26 -12.94 0.98
C SER A 130 6.21 -14.19 1.84
N GLY A 131 5.42 -15.14 1.42
CA GLY A 131 5.26 -16.44 2.09
C GLY A 131 4.26 -17.31 1.36
N GLU A 132 4.06 -18.50 1.90
CA GLU A 132 3.03 -19.42 1.40
C GLU A 132 1.70 -19.12 2.10
N HIS A 133 0.65 -18.92 1.32
CA HIS A 133 -0.68 -18.69 1.82
C HIS A 133 -1.69 -19.45 0.95
N ASP A 134 -2.55 -20.25 1.59
CA ASP A 134 -3.52 -21.13 0.92
C ASP A 134 -2.91 -22.08 -0.12
N GLY A 135 -1.65 -22.52 0.11
CA GLY A 135 -0.93 -23.45 -0.77
C GLY A 135 -0.31 -22.82 -2.01
N GLU A 136 -0.19 -21.48 -2.05
CA GLU A 136 0.43 -20.75 -3.15
C GLU A 136 1.41 -19.68 -2.63
N PRO A 137 2.60 -19.51 -3.27
CA PRO A 137 3.47 -18.40 -2.99
C PRO A 137 2.73 -17.07 -3.17
N SER A 138 2.80 -16.19 -2.18
CA SER A 138 1.99 -14.98 -2.12
C SER A 138 2.76 -13.78 -1.59
N ILE A 139 2.38 -12.58 -2.00
CA ILE A 139 2.88 -11.31 -1.46
C ILE A 139 1.92 -10.84 -0.38
N ALA A 140 2.47 -10.49 0.79
CA ALA A 140 1.74 -9.90 1.89
C ALA A 140 1.80 -8.38 1.82
N ILE A 141 0.65 -7.72 1.87
CA ILE A 141 0.61 -6.26 1.98
C ILE A 141 0.03 -5.80 3.31
N SER A 142 0.69 -4.81 3.90
CA SER A 142 0.19 -4.09 5.05
C SER A 142 -1.06 -3.32 4.65
N CYS A 143 -2.23 -3.65 5.22
CA CYS A 143 -3.46 -2.99 4.86
C CYS A 143 -4.46 -3.02 6.00
N LEU A 144 -5.07 -1.88 6.31
CA LEU A 144 -6.16 -1.75 7.27
C LEU A 144 -7.43 -1.31 6.53
N ARG A 145 -8.52 -2.04 6.70
CA ARG A 145 -9.77 -1.79 5.98
C ARG A 145 -10.91 -1.40 6.92
N PHE A 146 -11.65 -0.38 6.49
CA PHE A 146 -12.90 0.05 7.12
C PHE A 146 -13.99 0.12 6.04
N GLY A 147 -14.81 -0.91 5.96
CA GLY A 147 -15.82 -1.00 4.90
C GLY A 147 -15.21 -0.89 3.49
N ASN A 148 -15.58 0.17 2.78
CA ASN A 148 -15.10 0.48 1.44
C ASN A 148 -13.87 1.42 1.42
N VAL A 149 -13.23 1.65 2.56
CA VAL A 149 -11.98 2.43 2.64
C VAL A 149 -10.84 1.51 3.06
N ALA A 150 -9.77 1.51 2.28
CA ALA A 150 -8.54 0.77 2.56
C ALA A 150 -7.37 1.73 2.80
N LEU A 151 -6.63 1.51 3.88
CA LEU A 151 -5.42 2.25 4.24
C LEU A 151 -4.22 1.33 4.07
N PHE A 152 -3.20 1.78 3.37
CA PHE A 152 -1.91 1.09 3.32
C PHE A 152 -0.77 2.10 3.39
N PRO A 153 0.35 1.75 4.07
CA PRO A 153 1.50 2.63 4.11
C PRO A 153 2.14 2.70 2.73
N GLN A 154 2.79 3.82 2.44
CA GLN A 154 3.66 3.91 1.28
C GLN A 154 4.70 2.79 1.36
N PRO A 155 4.75 1.88 0.37
CA PRO A 155 5.70 0.78 0.40
C PRO A 155 7.13 1.30 0.21
N HIS A 156 8.12 0.55 0.73
CA HIS A 156 9.52 0.86 0.48
C HIS A 156 9.87 0.66 -1.00
N ALA A 157 10.49 1.68 -1.58
CA ALA A 157 10.87 1.68 -3.00
C ALA A 157 12.13 0.86 -3.28
N ALA A 158 12.88 0.45 -2.25
CA ALA A 158 14.07 -0.38 -2.40
C ALA A 158 14.20 -1.37 -1.24
N GLU A 159 14.92 -2.45 -1.50
CA GLU A 159 15.45 -3.33 -0.46
C GLU A 159 16.77 -2.77 0.05
N GLY A 160 16.87 -2.56 1.37
CA GLY A 160 18.07 -2.06 2.00
C GLY A 160 18.16 -0.54 2.13
N ASP A 161 19.38 -0.02 2.36
CA ASP A 161 19.67 1.41 2.55
C ASP A 161 19.49 2.27 1.30
N ASN A 162 18.97 1.70 0.21
CA ASN A 162 18.89 2.32 -1.11
C ASN A 162 17.58 3.07 -1.38
N ASP A 163 16.66 3.20 -0.42
CA ASP A 163 15.45 4.03 -0.59
C ASP A 163 15.78 5.43 -1.09
N PHE A 164 16.90 5.99 -0.61
CA PHE A 164 17.39 7.30 -1.04
C PHE A 164 17.85 7.34 -2.50
N GLN A 165 18.42 6.26 -3.03
CA GLN A 165 18.90 6.19 -4.40
C GLN A 165 17.76 6.13 -5.42
N ILE A 166 16.67 5.46 -5.10
CA ILE A 166 15.48 5.41 -5.97
C ILE A 166 14.79 6.77 -6.01
N VAL A 167 14.67 7.43 -4.85
CA VAL A 167 14.08 8.77 -4.73
C VAL A 167 14.93 9.85 -5.43
N HIS A 168 16.25 9.68 -5.48
CA HIS A 168 17.17 10.69 -6.01
C HIS A 168 17.80 10.38 -7.37
N GLY A 169 17.15 9.57 -8.22
CA GLY A 169 17.49 9.47 -9.63
C GLY A 169 18.30 8.27 -10.06
N ALA A 170 18.43 7.24 -9.23
CA ALA A 170 18.88 5.94 -9.73
C ALA A 170 17.76 5.32 -10.58
N ASN A 171 18.07 4.96 -11.83
CA ASN A 171 17.12 4.25 -12.71
C ASN A 171 17.05 2.77 -12.28
N ILE A 172 16.43 2.52 -11.14
CA ILE A 172 16.34 1.20 -10.52
C ILE A 172 14.88 0.78 -10.47
N ALA A 173 14.57 -0.41 -10.98
CA ALA A 173 13.23 -0.98 -10.88
C ALA A 173 12.80 -1.16 -9.40
N PRO A 174 11.55 -0.86 -9.04
CA PRO A 174 11.03 -1.10 -7.69
C PRO A 174 10.80 -2.60 -7.44
N PRO A 175 10.91 -3.08 -6.18
CA PRO A 175 10.65 -4.48 -5.85
C PRO A 175 9.18 -4.87 -5.99
N HIS A 176 8.89 -6.19 -6.07
CA HIS A 176 7.52 -6.71 -6.14
C HIS A 176 6.62 -6.19 -5.01
N ALA A 177 7.14 -6.13 -3.78
CA ALA A 177 6.42 -5.63 -2.63
C ALA A 177 6.07 -4.13 -2.70
N TYR A 178 6.79 -3.34 -3.51
CA TYR A 178 6.41 -1.95 -3.80
C TYR A 178 5.25 -1.88 -4.79
N ILE A 179 5.29 -2.71 -5.81
CA ILE A 179 4.29 -2.73 -6.90
C ILE A 179 2.96 -3.32 -6.41
N ALA A 180 3.03 -4.37 -5.61
CA ALA A 180 1.87 -5.16 -5.20
C ALA A 180 0.72 -4.37 -4.55
N PRO A 181 0.94 -3.43 -3.60
CA PRO A 181 -0.15 -2.65 -3.01
C PRO A 181 -0.90 -1.80 -4.03
N TYR A 182 -0.21 -1.25 -5.02
CA TYR A 182 -0.84 -0.45 -6.09
C TYR A 182 -1.65 -1.31 -7.05
N LEU A 183 -1.12 -2.46 -7.46
CA LEU A 183 -1.88 -3.41 -8.28
C LEU A 183 -3.10 -3.94 -7.52
N TRP A 184 -2.94 -4.27 -6.24
CA TRP A 184 -4.06 -4.68 -5.41
C TRP A 184 -5.12 -3.59 -5.26
N ALA A 185 -4.73 -2.35 -5.02
CA ALA A 185 -5.67 -1.25 -4.93
C ALA A 185 -6.50 -1.11 -6.22
N GLN A 186 -5.86 -1.27 -7.38
CA GLN A 186 -6.50 -1.14 -8.69
C GLN A 186 -7.33 -2.38 -9.08
N LYS A 187 -6.76 -3.58 -8.95
CA LYS A 187 -7.32 -4.82 -9.50
C LYS A 187 -8.03 -5.68 -8.45
N GLY A 188 -7.45 -5.84 -7.26
CA GLY A 188 -8.01 -6.63 -6.18
C GLY A 188 -9.10 -5.90 -5.42
N PHE A 189 -8.79 -4.75 -4.85
CA PHE A 189 -9.73 -3.90 -4.13
C PHE A 189 -10.68 -3.15 -5.06
N LYS A 190 -10.25 -2.89 -6.30
CA LYS A 190 -10.99 -2.16 -7.33
C LYS A 190 -11.37 -0.75 -6.85
N ALA A 191 -10.40 -0.02 -6.37
CA ALA A 191 -10.60 1.34 -5.89
C ALA A 191 -11.11 2.27 -7.00
N ASP A 192 -12.12 3.07 -6.70
CA ASP A 192 -12.61 4.14 -7.57
C ASP A 192 -11.70 5.36 -7.51
N ALA A 193 -11.01 5.55 -6.38
CA ALA A 193 -9.99 6.57 -6.19
C ALA A 193 -8.84 6.06 -5.31
N LEU A 194 -7.61 6.47 -5.67
CA LEU A 194 -6.41 6.32 -4.87
C LEU A 194 -5.96 7.70 -4.40
N ILE A 195 -5.81 7.85 -3.09
CA ILE A 195 -5.36 9.09 -2.44
C ILE A 195 -3.96 8.85 -1.88
N HIS A 196 -2.97 9.65 -2.30
CA HIS A 196 -1.70 9.76 -1.61
C HIS A 196 -1.85 10.77 -0.46
N PHE A 197 -1.70 10.29 0.77
CA PHE A 197 -1.90 11.05 1.99
C PHE A 197 -0.58 11.36 2.68
N GLY A 198 -0.08 12.56 2.49
CA GLY A 198 1.21 13.04 2.98
C GLY A 198 1.59 14.35 2.30
N THR A 199 2.83 14.81 2.49
CA THR A 199 3.34 16.00 1.81
C THR A 199 3.66 15.76 0.34
N HIS A 200 4.11 14.54 0.01
CA HIS A 200 4.45 14.11 -1.34
C HIS A 200 3.98 12.66 -1.55
N GLY A 201 3.72 12.30 -2.81
CA GLY A 201 3.62 10.92 -3.23
C GLY A 201 5.00 10.35 -3.55
N SER A 202 5.10 9.05 -3.84
CA SER A 202 6.35 8.41 -4.26
C SER A 202 6.34 7.93 -5.71
N LEU A 203 5.17 7.87 -6.32
CA LEU A 203 5.05 7.38 -7.71
C LEU A 203 5.82 8.25 -8.71
N GLU A 204 5.97 9.55 -8.42
CA GLU A 204 6.74 10.46 -9.26
C GLU A 204 8.25 10.18 -9.28
N PHE A 205 8.76 9.41 -8.35
CA PHE A 205 10.17 9.04 -8.27
C PHE A 205 10.48 7.68 -8.90
N THR A 206 9.45 6.92 -9.30
CA THR A 206 9.68 5.63 -9.95
C THR A 206 10.10 5.81 -11.41
N PRO A 207 11.11 5.04 -11.90
CA PRO A 207 11.53 5.08 -13.30
C PRO A 207 10.41 4.68 -14.27
N GLY A 208 10.37 5.30 -15.43
CA GLY A 208 9.49 4.86 -16.53
C GLY A 208 8.05 5.34 -16.45
N LYS A 209 7.82 6.50 -15.87
CA LYS A 209 6.54 7.20 -15.97
C LYS A 209 6.21 7.58 -17.41
#